data_58ee17d8523b0d257bdd5301c2ea51e2
#
_entry.id   58ee17d8523b0d257bdd5301c2ea51e2
#
_cell.length_a   1.000
_cell.length_b   1.000
_cell.length_c   1.000
_cell.angle_alpha   90.00
_cell.angle_beta   90.00
_cell.angle_gamma   90.00
#
_symmetry.space_group_name_H-M   'P 1'
#
loop_
_entity.id
_entity.type
_entity.pdbx_description
1 polymer ?
#
loop_
_entity_poly.entity_id
_entity_poly.type
_entity_poly.pdbx_seq_one_letter_code
_entity_poly.pdbx_strand_id
1 'polypeptide(L)'
;MQEIHGNTTGIRDTQLAELKAMYDCPFEWNEYAPRDLLQELARHSCALNREIAVYISRDGDVLDVIVGVTDSVPLMDLRLRRNSKRLSCVRCIHTHPGGSARLSDVDIAALRSMMLDSMCAIGVAEDGHITGVSAAFLTEKTGGIPGVELTDIYPLKKLPQEAWMREIELSDKRVLQGDDSDEAEQPERAILVGIDSEKSLDELAALAESAGAQVVARFFQKRPKPDTATFVGSGKAQELQLEAQAYEADVVIFDDELTGAQTRNLEDIIGVKVVDRTTLILDIFAQRAQSGEGKLQVQLAQLKYRSGRLIGQGLILSRLGGGIGTRGPGETKLEIDRRRIREQINRLKQELDTLQRQRQLRRKSREKNAIPIVSLVGYTNTGKSTLLNTITDAGVYAENKLFATLDAVSRRVELPDGGEFLLVDTVGFISKLPHDLVEAFKSTLEEAALSDLLVIVSDGASPDTPQQHQVVEEVLSQIGADTQPRIDVLNKCDLVPADQEILPIMPGALHISAQTGAGIDRLLAAIAKELRKAEQEMTLLVPFAQYGVINELRQKGRVLSEDYEDTGTRVTVMLPQDAAGQIAARYGDMIQA
;
A
#
# COMPACT_ATOMS: atom_id res chain seq x y z
N MET A 1 24.79 1.78 -23.17
CA MET A 1 25.35 1.59 -24.55
C MET A 1 24.36 0.71 -25.27
N GLN A 2 23.95 1.10 -26.47
CA GLN A 2 23.08 0.28 -27.33
C GLN A 2 23.89 -0.92 -27.80
N GLU A 3 23.49 -2.14 -27.43
CA GLU A 3 24.19 -3.39 -27.81
C GLU A 3 23.25 -4.24 -28.67
N ILE A 4 23.84 -5.05 -29.56
CA ILE A 4 23.09 -6.04 -30.34
C ILE A 4 22.99 -7.32 -29.50
N HIS A 5 21.77 -7.78 -29.25
CA HIS A 5 21.53 -8.96 -28.45
C HIS A 5 21.32 -10.23 -29.30
N GLY A 6 21.30 -11.39 -28.65
CA GLY A 6 21.07 -12.68 -29.28
C GLY A 6 22.34 -13.33 -29.84
N ASN A 7 22.22 -14.05 -30.97
CA ASN A 7 23.33 -14.83 -31.55
C ASN A 7 24.24 -13.96 -32.44
N THR A 8 25.19 -13.26 -31.84
CA THR A 8 26.18 -12.42 -32.55
C THR A 8 27.44 -13.17 -32.96
N THR A 9 27.54 -14.48 -32.67
CA THR A 9 28.73 -15.28 -33.00
C THR A 9 29.00 -15.34 -34.50
N GLY A 10 30.21 -14.95 -34.92
CA GLY A 10 30.62 -15.00 -36.32
C GLY A 10 30.17 -13.81 -37.17
N ILE A 11 29.54 -12.80 -36.58
CA ILE A 11 29.20 -11.53 -37.25
C ILE A 11 30.44 -10.62 -37.24
N ARG A 12 30.75 -9.97 -38.37
CA ARG A 12 31.88 -9.02 -38.49
C ARG A 12 31.55 -7.72 -37.75
N ASP A 13 32.57 -7.08 -37.17
CA ASP A 13 32.40 -5.80 -36.44
C ASP A 13 31.75 -4.70 -37.30
N THR A 14 32.03 -4.69 -38.61
CA THR A 14 31.38 -3.75 -39.56
C THR A 14 29.88 -3.97 -39.65
N GLN A 15 29.42 -5.23 -39.71
CA GLN A 15 28.00 -5.58 -39.75
C GLN A 15 27.31 -5.30 -38.41
N LEU A 16 28.02 -5.53 -37.29
CA LEU A 16 27.51 -5.16 -35.97
C LEU A 16 27.37 -3.63 -35.84
N ALA A 17 28.29 -2.85 -36.43
CA ALA A 17 28.18 -1.40 -36.43
C ALA A 17 26.98 -0.91 -37.28
N GLU A 18 26.71 -1.56 -38.43
CA GLU A 18 25.55 -1.25 -39.26
C GLU A 18 24.23 -1.62 -38.56
N LEU A 19 24.17 -2.77 -37.88
CA LEU A 19 23.00 -3.13 -37.06
C LEU A 19 22.78 -2.15 -35.91
N LYS A 20 23.87 -1.66 -35.27
CA LYS A 20 23.76 -0.63 -34.24
C LYS A 20 23.23 0.70 -34.77
N ALA A 21 23.50 1.04 -36.02
CA ALA A 21 22.97 2.27 -36.62
C ALA A 21 21.42 2.26 -36.72
N MET A 22 20.79 1.10 -36.63
CA MET A 22 19.31 1.00 -36.62
C MET A 22 18.69 1.65 -35.38
N TYR A 23 19.41 1.76 -34.26
CA TYR A 23 18.92 2.48 -33.09
C TYR A 23 18.71 3.99 -33.33
N ASP A 24 19.40 4.56 -34.26
CA ASP A 24 19.34 5.99 -34.62
C ASP A 24 18.41 6.23 -35.84
N CYS A 25 17.64 5.22 -36.26
CA CYS A 25 16.73 5.35 -37.40
C CYS A 25 15.61 6.36 -37.09
N PRO A 26 15.45 7.44 -37.87
CA PRO A 26 14.39 8.39 -37.62
C PRO A 26 13.01 7.83 -38.03
N PHE A 27 11.98 8.05 -37.21
CA PHE A 27 10.60 7.75 -37.53
C PHE A 27 9.83 9.05 -37.77
N GLU A 28 8.98 9.04 -38.81
CA GLU A 28 7.99 10.10 -38.97
C GLU A 28 6.82 9.89 -38.01
N TRP A 29 6.18 10.98 -37.65
CA TRP A 29 4.98 10.89 -36.81
C TRP A 29 3.88 10.06 -37.47
N ASN A 30 3.34 9.07 -36.76
CA ASN A 30 2.32 8.15 -37.24
C ASN A 30 2.80 7.14 -38.32
N GLU A 31 4.10 6.89 -38.39
CA GLU A 31 4.68 5.88 -39.26
C GLU A 31 4.84 4.55 -38.49
N TYR A 32 4.34 3.46 -39.09
CA TYR A 32 4.47 2.12 -38.49
C TYR A 32 5.92 1.62 -38.53
N ALA A 33 6.58 1.74 -39.69
CA ALA A 33 8.00 1.45 -39.86
C ALA A 33 8.57 2.18 -41.09
N PRO A 34 9.72 2.86 -40.96
CA PRO A 34 10.43 3.45 -42.08
C PRO A 34 10.79 2.39 -43.13
N ARG A 35 10.59 2.71 -44.41
CA ARG A 35 10.91 1.77 -45.50
C ARG A 35 12.39 1.42 -45.52
N ASP A 36 13.26 2.38 -45.20
CA ASP A 36 14.71 2.20 -45.16
C ASP A 36 15.10 1.20 -44.06
N LEU A 37 14.46 1.26 -42.89
CA LEU A 37 14.67 0.29 -41.81
C LEU A 37 14.29 -1.13 -42.26
N LEU A 38 13.14 -1.29 -42.92
CA LEU A 38 12.68 -2.59 -43.43
C LEU A 38 13.63 -3.17 -44.48
N GLN A 39 14.18 -2.31 -45.35
CA GLN A 39 15.17 -2.72 -46.37
C GLN A 39 16.50 -3.11 -45.75
N GLU A 40 16.99 -2.35 -44.78
CA GLU A 40 18.23 -2.66 -44.06
C GLU A 40 18.10 -3.97 -43.27
N LEU A 41 16.94 -4.21 -42.60
CA LEU A 41 16.65 -5.47 -41.93
C LEU A 41 16.69 -6.65 -42.91
N ALA A 42 16.05 -6.51 -44.06
CA ALA A 42 16.06 -7.56 -45.08
C ALA A 42 17.45 -7.83 -45.64
N ARG A 43 18.24 -6.76 -45.91
CA ARG A 43 19.63 -6.86 -46.40
C ARG A 43 20.52 -7.61 -45.41
N HIS A 44 20.45 -7.26 -44.11
CA HIS A 44 21.23 -7.91 -43.08
C HIS A 44 20.79 -9.34 -42.80
N SER A 45 19.48 -9.58 -42.79
CA SER A 45 18.92 -10.93 -42.63
C SER A 45 19.38 -11.88 -43.74
N CYS A 46 19.34 -11.43 -44.99
CA CYS A 46 19.88 -12.17 -46.15
C CYS A 46 21.39 -12.40 -46.01
N ALA A 47 22.17 -11.36 -45.71
CA ALA A 47 23.63 -11.45 -45.61
C ALA A 47 24.11 -12.39 -44.50
N LEU A 48 23.37 -12.50 -43.42
CA LEU A 48 23.67 -13.34 -42.25
C LEU A 48 22.97 -14.70 -42.30
N ASN A 49 21.97 -14.85 -43.17
CA ASN A 49 21.04 -15.98 -43.21
C ASN A 49 20.45 -16.27 -41.81
N ARG A 50 20.02 -15.18 -41.13
CA ARG A 50 19.46 -15.23 -39.77
C ARG A 50 18.24 -14.34 -39.66
N GLU A 51 17.33 -14.70 -38.78
CA GLU A 51 16.26 -13.80 -38.37
C GLU A 51 16.82 -12.64 -37.56
N ILE A 52 16.29 -11.45 -37.81
CA ILE A 52 16.63 -10.24 -37.06
C ILE A 52 15.32 -9.61 -36.61
N ALA A 53 15.20 -9.31 -35.32
CA ALA A 53 14.06 -8.62 -34.75
C ALA A 53 14.44 -7.24 -34.23
N VAL A 54 13.56 -6.28 -34.45
CA VAL A 54 13.66 -4.92 -33.90
C VAL A 54 12.41 -4.62 -33.09
N TYR A 55 12.61 -4.17 -31.87
CA TYR A 55 11.56 -3.76 -30.95
C TYR A 55 11.50 -2.24 -30.91
N ILE A 56 10.30 -1.67 -31.13
CA ILE A 56 10.09 -0.25 -31.34
C ILE A 56 8.99 0.24 -30.41
N SER A 57 9.24 1.35 -29.70
CA SER A 57 8.24 2.01 -28.86
C SER A 57 7.14 2.69 -29.72
N ARG A 58 6.04 3.13 -29.06
CA ARG A 58 5.00 3.95 -29.77
C ARG A 58 5.54 5.29 -30.23
N ASP A 59 6.56 5.83 -29.54
CA ASP A 59 7.19 7.10 -29.91
C ASP A 59 8.18 6.98 -31.08
N GLY A 60 8.41 5.76 -31.59
CA GLY A 60 9.31 5.48 -32.70
C GLY A 60 10.76 5.20 -32.29
N ASP A 61 11.06 5.10 -30.99
CA ASP A 61 12.39 4.75 -30.54
C ASP A 61 12.65 3.24 -30.71
N VAL A 62 13.76 2.89 -31.32
CA VAL A 62 14.23 1.50 -31.37
C VAL A 62 14.78 1.12 -29.99
N LEU A 63 14.09 0.19 -29.34
CA LEU A 63 14.40 -0.25 -27.97
C LEU A 63 15.46 -1.34 -27.95
N ASP A 64 15.38 -2.28 -28.91
CA ASP A 64 16.30 -3.40 -29.00
C ASP A 64 16.42 -3.92 -30.44
N VAL A 65 17.59 -4.48 -30.78
CA VAL A 65 17.90 -5.18 -32.01
C VAL A 65 18.49 -6.53 -31.68
N ILE A 66 17.79 -7.61 -32.04
CA ILE A 66 18.14 -8.98 -31.66
C ILE A 66 18.40 -9.82 -32.92
N VAL A 67 19.54 -10.52 -32.93
CA VAL A 67 19.88 -11.47 -33.99
C VAL A 67 19.60 -12.88 -33.50
N GLY A 68 18.76 -13.60 -34.25
CA GLY A 68 18.39 -14.98 -33.98
C GLY A 68 19.27 -16.01 -34.72
N VAL A 69 18.66 -17.15 -35.00
CA VAL A 69 19.17 -18.18 -35.92
C VAL A 69 18.35 -18.13 -37.22
N THR A 70 18.40 -19.18 -38.04
CA THR A 70 17.76 -19.16 -39.38
C THR A 70 16.23 -19.13 -39.33
N ASP A 71 15.62 -19.68 -38.28
CA ASP A 71 14.19 -19.94 -38.13
C ASP A 71 13.59 -19.49 -36.80
N SER A 72 14.36 -18.78 -35.98
CA SER A 72 13.87 -18.22 -34.71
C SER A 72 14.74 -17.09 -34.20
N VAL A 73 14.12 -16.12 -33.54
CA VAL A 73 14.78 -15.04 -32.84
C VAL A 73 14.42 -15.06 -31.36
N PRO A 74 15.41 -14.92 -30.45
CA PRO A 74 15.11 -14.80 -29.03
C PRO A 74 14.20 -13.60 -28.76
N LEU A 75 13.24 -13.76 -27.86
CA LEU A 75 12.37 -12.66 -27.45
C LEU A 75 13.17 -11.65 -26.63
N MET A 76 12.83 -10.37 -26.79
CA MET A 76 13.33 -9.31 -25.93
C MET A 76 12.92 -9.60 -24.47
N ASP A 77 13.85 -9.45 -23.53
CA ASP A 77 13.52 -9.47 -22.11
C ASP A 77 12.79 -8.16 -21.75
N LEU A 78 11.52 -8.11 -22.12
CA LEU A 78 10.64 -7.04 -21.67
C LEU A 78 10.42 -7.25 -20.19
N ARG A 79 11.19 -6.57 -19.35
CA ARG A 79 10.91 -6.41 -17.90
C ARG A 79 9.63 -5.60 -17.71
N LEU A 80 8.57 -6.03 -18.40
CA LEU A 80 7.27 -5.40 -18.37
C LEU A 80 6.54 -5.85 -17.11
N ARG A 81 6.02 -4.87 -16.42
CA ARG A 81 5.04 -5.05 -15.35
C ARG A 81 3.96 -6.00 -15.86
N ARG A 82 3.94 -7.23 -15.37
CA ARG A 82 2.95 -8.26 -15.69
C ARG A 82 1.51 -7.89 -15.28
N ASN A 83 1.29 -6.68 -14.87
CA ASN A 83 -0.02 -6.17 -14.48
C ASN A 83 -0.60 -5.29 -15.60
N SER A 84 -0.57 -5.76 -16.84
CA SER A 84 -1.08 -4.95 -17.93
C SER A 84 -2.39 -5.51 -18.47
N LYS A 85 -3.46 -4.92 -18.00
CA LYS A 85 -4.72 -4.84 -18.77
C LYS A 85 -4.52 -4.09 -20.09
N ARG A 86 -3.29 -3.63 -20.41
CA ARG A 86 -2.93 -2.81 -21.57
C ARG A 86 -1.85 -3.49 -22.39
N LEU A 87 -1.76 -3.10 -23.65
CA LEU A 87 -0.65 -3.48 -24.52
C LEU A 87 0.69 -2.95 -23.96
N SER A 88 1.79 -3.61 -24.33
CA SER A 88 3.13 -3.29 -23.86
C SER A 88 3.70 -1.96 -24.35
N CYS A 89 3.00 -1.27 -25.26
CA CYS A 89 3.47 -0.09 -25.97
C CYS A 89 4.74 -0.35 -26.83
N VAL A 90 4.93 -1.61 -27.22
CA VAL A 90 6.07 -2.05 -28.04
C VAL A 90 5.54 -2.87 -29.23
N ARG A 91 6.01 -2.57 -30.42
CA ARG A 91 5.82 -3.38 -31.61
C ARG A 91 7.09 -4.11 -31.99
N CYS A 92 6.97 -5.34 -32.45
CA CYS A 92 8.07 -6.15 -32.94
C CYS A 92 8.03 -6.28 -34.45
N ILE A 93 9.15 -6.05 -35.12
CA ILE A 93 9.32 -6.29 -36.54
C ILE A 93 10.48 -7.26 -36.72
N HIS A 94 10.25 -8.40 -37.36
CA HIS A 94 11.26 -9.40 -37.58
C HIS A 94 11.28 -9.93 -39.01
N THR A 95 12.39 -10.56 -39.40
CA THR A 95 12.62 -11.07 -40.74
C THR A 95 12.55 -12.56 -40.82
N HIS A 96 12.01 -13.10 -41.91
CA HIS A 96 12.02 -14.53 -42.23
C HIS A 96 12.91 -14.77 -43.47
N PRO A 97 14.13 -15.30 -43.30
CA PRO A 97 15.07 -15.58 -44.41
C PRO A 97 14.53 -16.61 -45.42
N GLY A 98 13.50 -17.40 -45.07
CA GLY A 98 12.85 -18.37 -45.95
C GLY A 98 11.87 -17.80 -46.98
N GLY A 99 11.80 -16.48 -47.13
CA GLY A 99 10.96 -15.80 -48.12
C GLY A 99 9.48 -15.69 -47.78
N SER A 100 9.01 -16.26 -46.66
CA SER A 100 7.59 -16.18 -46.25
C SER A 100 7.35 -15.02 -45.30
N ALA A 101 6.43 -14.12 -45.62
CA ALA A 101 6.00 -13.07 -44.69
C ALA A 101 4.82 -13.53 -43.78
N ARG A 102 4.52 -14.81 -43.70
CA ARG A 102 3.48 -15.32 -42.79
C ARG A 102 4.04 -15.48 -41.39
N LEU A 103 3.31 -14.98 -40.41
CA LEU A 103 3.60 -15.17 -38.99
C LEU A 103 3.39 -16.63 -38.60
N SER A 104 4.32 -17.17 -37.81
CA SER A 104 4.25 -18.51 -37.25
C SER A 104 3.40 -18.57 -35.97
N ASP A 105 3.06 -19.78 -35.52
CA ASP A 105 2.39 -19.97 -34.22
C ASP A 105 3.25 -19.46 -33.05
N VAL A 106 4.58 -19.50 -33.18
CA VAL A 106 5.53 -18.97 -32.19
C VAL A 106 5.43 -17.44 -32.11
N ASP A 107 5.34 -16.77 -33.26
CA ASP A 107 5.17 -15.30 -33.31
C ASP A 107 3.83 -14.88 -32.68
N ILE A 108 2.77 -15.65 -32.97
CA ILE A 108 1.45 -15.41 -32.38
C ILE A 108 1.47 -15.62 -30.86
N ALA A 109 2.15 -16.67 -30.39
CA ALA A 109 2.32 -16.91 -28.97
C ALA A 109 3.14 -15.79 -28.28
N ALA A 110 4.20 -15.30 -28.94
CA ALA A 110 5.01 -14.17 -28.47
C ALA A 110 4.18 -12.87 -28.40
N LEU A 111 3.40 -12.56 -29.45
CA LEU A 111 2.50 -11.41 -29.48
C LEU A 111 1.55 -11.41 -28.28
N ARG A 112 0.93 -12.57 -27.98
CA ARG A 112 0.01 -12.72 -26.83
C ARG A 112 0.71 -12.63 -25.49
N SER A 113 1.79 -13.40 -25.30
CA SER A 113 2.48 -13.50 -24.01
C SER A 113 3.16 -12.20 -23.59
N MET A 114 3.65 -11.43 -24.57
CA MET A 114 4.29 -10.14 -24.33
C MET A 114 3.32 -8.97 -24.45
N MET A 115 2.05 -9.22 -24.81
CA MET A 115 1.03 -8.18 -25.03
C MET A 115 1.54 -7.07 -25.95
N LEU A 116 2.24 -7.45 -27.04
CA LEU A 116 2.82 -6.48 -27.95
C LEU A 116 1.73 -5.69 -28.67
N ASP A 117 2.04 -4.45 -29.04
CA ASP A 117 1.17 -3.60 -29.85
C ASP A 117 0.89 -4.24 -31.22
N SER A 118 1.92 -4.88 -31.79
CA SER A 118 1.83 -5.70 -32.97
C SER A 118 3.07 -6.58 -33.15
N MET A 119 2.92 -7.64 -33.94
CA MET A 119 3.99 -8.49 -34.44
C MET A 119 3.99 -8.41 -35.96
N CYS A 120 5.12 -8.06 -36.57
CA CYS A 120 5.27 -7.90 -38.02
C CYS A 120 6.36 -8.79 -38.57
N ALA A 121 6.05 -9.55 -39.62
CA ALA A 121 7.01 -10.39 -40.32
C ALA A 121 7.33 -9.85 -41.71
N ILE A 122 8.61 -9.83 -42.06
CA ILE A 122 9.15 -9.46 -43.36
C ILE A 122 9.68 -10.74 -44.03
N GLY A 123 9.08 -11.15 -45.13
CA GLY A 123 9.63 -12.22 -45.95
C GLY A 123 10.84 -11.71 -46.77
N VAL A 124 11.99 -12.42 -46.64
CA VAL A 124 13.25 -12.06 -47.32
C VAL A 124 13.63 -13.17 -48.27
N ALA A 125 13.74 -12.89 -49.57
CA ALA A 125 14.22 -13.82 -50.58
C ALA A 125 15.75 -14.02 -50.51
N GLU A 126 16.27 -15.04 -51.16
CA GLU A 126 17.68 -15.38 -51.22
C GLU A 126 18.58 -14.26 -51.76
N ASP A 127 18.01 -13.38 -52.61
CA ASP A 127 18.74 -12.20 -53.16
C ASP A 127 18.57 -10.93 -52.30
N GLY A 128 17.90 -11.05 -51.13
CA GLY A 128 17.71 -9.97 -50.17
C GLY A 128 16.54 -9.03 -50.47
N HIS A 129 15.73 -9.30 -51.53
CA HIS A 129 14.53 -8.50 -51.76
C HIS A 129 13.40 -8.92 -50.80
N ILE A 130 12.56 -7.96 -50.46
CA ILE A 130 11.37 -8.20 -49.60
C ILE A 130 10.25 -8.80 -50.47
N THR A 131 9.83 -10.03 -50.18
CA THR A 131 8.75 -10.73 -50.84
C THR A 131 7.37 -10.23 -50.43
N GLY A 132 7.25 -9.77 -49.18
CA GLY A 132 6.05 -9.21 -48.58
C GLY A 132 6.23 -8.86 -47.10
N VAL A 133 5.25 -8.20 -46.57
CA VAL A 133 5.19 -7.80 -45.14
C VAL A 133 3.77 -8.06 -44.65
N SER A 134 3.61 -8.70 -43.50
CA SER A 134 2.34 -8.84 -42.80
C SER A 134 2.47 -8.51 -41.32
N ALA A 135 1.34 -8.23 -40.69
CA ALA A 135 1.30 -7.94 -39.26
C ALA A 135 0.15 -8.69 -38.57
N ALA A 136 0.27 -8.83 -37.27
CA ALA A 136 -0.78 -9.32 -36.38
C ALA A 136 -1.03 -8.34 -35.26
N PHE A 137 -2.30 -8.21 -34.86
CA PHE A 137 -2.77 -7.33 -33.80
C PHE A 137 -3.63 -8.13 -32.81
N LEU A 138 -3.59 -7.73 -31.54
CA LEU A 138 -4.44 -8.34 -30.52
C LEU A 138 -5.87 -7.81 -30.63
N THR A 139 -6.84 -8.68 -30.44
CA THR A 139 -8.27 -8.34 -30.42
C THR A 139 -8.89 -8.64 -29.06
N GLU A 140 -10.20 -8.54 -28.97
CA GLU A 140 -10.94 -8.81 -27.74
C GLU A 140 -10.58 -10.17 -27.14
N LYS A 141 -10.52 -10.22 -25.81
CA LYS A 141 -10.25 -11.46 -25.07
C LYS A 141 -11.47 -12.38 -25.12
N THR A 142 -11.24 -13.65 -25.40
CA THR A 142 -12.26 -14.69 -25.29
C THR A 142 -11.73 -15.74 -24.29
N GLY A 143 -12.39 -15.86 -23.12
CA GLY A 143 -11.94 -16.77 -22.07
C GLY A 143 -10.58 -16.40 -21.49
N GLY A 144 -10.29 -15.09 -21.33
CA GLY A 144 -9.03 -14.58 -20.79
C GLY A 144 -7.86 -14.52 -21.79
N ILE A 145 -8.00 -15.13 -22.98
CA ILE A 145 -6.94 -15.17 -23.99
C ILE A 145 -7.24 -14.11 -25.08
N PRO A 146 -6.30 -13.18 -25.37
CA PRO A 146 -6.48 -12.22 -26.45
C PRO A 146 -6.62 -12.94 -27.80
N GLY A 147 -7.64 -12.56 -28.55
CA GLY A 147 -7.77 -12.94 -29.95
C GLY A 147 -6.64 -12.32 -30.78
N VAL A 148 -6.45 -12.79 -32.02
CA VAL A 148 -5.44 -12.24 -32.94
C VAL A 148 -6.04 -12.05 -34.29
N GLU A 149 -5.88 -10.88 -34.87
CA GLU A 149 -6.23 -10.53 -36.24
C GLU A 149 -4.97 -10.46 -37.08
N LEU A 150 -4.95 -11.25 -38.16
CA LEU A 150 -3.84 -11.31 -39.12
C LEU A 150 -4.17 -10.45 -40.32
N THR A 151 -3.21 -9.66 -40.79
CA THR A 151 -3.36 -8.90 -42.03
C THR A 151 -3.05 -9.73 -43.28
N ASP A 152 -3.47 -9.24 -44.42
CA ASP A 152 -2.97 -9.72 -45.72
C ASP A 152 -1.45 -9.44 -45.82
N ILE A 153 -0.81 -10.14 -46.77
CA ILE A 153 0.59 -9.87 -47.13
C ILE A 153 0.64 -8.72 -48.11
N TYR A 154 1.31 -7.64 -47.71
CA TYR A 154 1.44 -6.44 -48.53
C TYR A 154 2.85 -6.33 -49.13
N PRO A 155 2.94 -5.88 -50.41
CA PRO A 155 4.25 -5.49 -50.95
C PRO A 155 4.77 -4.22 -50.24
N LEU A 156 6.06 -4.10 -50.05
CA LEU A 156 6.70 -2.99 -49.34
C LEU A 156 6.21 -1.58 -49.80
N LYS A 157 5.96 -1.40 -51.10
CA LYS A 157 5.51 -0.12 -51.63
C LYS A 157 4.07 0.25 -51.28
N LYS A 158 3.26 -0.72 -50.83
CA LYS A 158 1.82 -0.56 -50.52
C LYS A 158 1.49 -0.87 -49.08
N LEU A 159 2.48 -0.73 -48.16
CA LEU A 159 2.23 -0.93 -46.74
C LEU A 159 1.20 0.08 -46.21
N PRO A 160 0.15 -0.37 -45.53
CA PRO A 160 -0.91 0.49 -45.00
C PRO A 160 -0.48 1.08 -43.62
N GLN A 161 0.59 1.89 -43.61
CA GLN A 161 1.26 2.46 -42.43
C GLN A 161 0.26 3.08 -41.44
N GLU A 162 -0.54 4.04 -41.92
CA GLU A 162 -1.52 4.73 -41.05
C GLU A 162 -2.64 3.79 -40.55
N ALA A 163 -3.07 2.81 -41.36
CA ALA A 163 -4.09 1.87 -40.95
C ALA A 163 -3.57 0.96 -39.82
N TRP A 164 -2.32 0.51 -39.91
CA TRP A 164 -1.70 -0.31 -38.86
C TRP A 164 -1.47 0.47 -37.57
N MET A 165 -1.10 1.75 -37.63
CA MET A 165 -1.02 2.60 -36.45
C MET A 165 -2.39 2.78 -35.77
N ARG A 166 -3.45 2.99 -36.56
CA ARG A 166 -4.82 3.04 -36.03
C ARG A 166 -5.27 1.71 -35.45
N GLU A 167 -4.84 0.58 -36.03
CA GLU A 167 -5.18 -0.74 -35.53
C GLU A 167 -4.54 -0.99 -34.14
N ILE A 168 -3.31 -0.51 -33.91
CA ILE A 168 -2.69 -0.53 -32.58
C ILE A 168 -3.56 0.21 -31.55
N GLU A 169 -4.06 1.41 -31.89
CA GLU A 169 -4.93 2.18 -30.99
C GLU A 169 -6.29 1.49 -30.75
N LEU A 170 -6.83 0.83 -31.77
CA LEU A 170 -8.07 0.07 -31.66
C LEU A 170 -7.87 -1.20 -30.83
N SER A 171 -6.78 -1.90 -31.02
CA SER A 171 -6.39 -3.09 -30.26
C SER A 171 -6.25 -2.76 -28.77
N ASP A 172 -5.62 -1.63 -28.42
CA ASP A 172 -5.49 -1.18 -27.03
C ASP A 172 -6.87 -0.96 -26.38
N LYS A 173 -7.81 -0.37 -27.12
CA LYS A 173 -9.19 -0.17 -26.65
C LYS A 173 -9.97 -1.48 -26.55
N ARG A 174 -9.85 -2.39 -27.53
CA ARG A 174 -10.54 -3.69 -27.55
C ARG A 174 -10.05 -4.60 -26.43
N VAL A 175 -8.75 -4.65 -26.19
CA VAL A 175 -8.14 -5.42 -25.09
C VAL A 175 -8.58 -4.88 -23.73
N LEU A 176 -8.83 -3.56 -23.60
CA LEU A 176 -9.39 -2.93 -22.39
C LEU A 176 -10.89 -3.20 -22.23
N GLN A 177 -11.68 -3.21 -23.32
CA GLN A 177 -13.15 -3.37 -23.28
C GLN A 177 -13.60 -4.80 -23.07
N GLY A 178 -12.79 -5.80 -23.41
CA GLY A 178 -13.12 -7.22 -23.21
C GLY A 178 -13.11 -7.68 -21.75
N ASP A 179 -12.87 -6.79 -20.81
CA ASP A 179 -12.74 -7.07 -19.36
C ASP A 179 -13.97 -6.63 -18.53
N ASP A 180 -15.06 -6.19 -19.18
CA ASP A 180 -16.31 -5.78 -18.49
C ASP A 180 -17.24 -6.94 -18.10
N SER A 181 -16.83 -8.18 -18.27
CA SER A 181 -17.53 -9.34 -17.70
C SER A 181 -16.77 -9.87 -16.49
N ASP A 182 -17.20 -9.50 -15.27
CA ASP A 182 -17.07 -10.21 -13.98
C ASP A 182 -15.85 -11.15 -13.78
N GLU A 183 -14.66 -10.86 -14.28
CA GLU A 183 -13.44 -11.35 -13.67
C GLU A 183 -13.12 -10.40 -12.49
N ALA A 184 -13.64 -10.76 -11.32
CA ALA A 184 -13.08 -10.27 -10.07
C ALA A 184 -11.55 -10.33 -10.23
N GLU A 185 -10.86 -9.19 -10.01
CA GLU A 185 -9.39 -9.10 -10.06
C GLU A 185 -8.84 -10.33 -9.36
N GLN A 186 -8.21 -11.24 -10.12
CA GLN A 186 -7.61 -12.41 -9.47
C GLN A 186 -6.54 -11.86 -8.52
N PRO A 187 -6.59 -12.27 -7.24
CA PRO A 187 -5.67 -11.76 -6.25
C PRO A 187 -4.23 -12.06 -6.67
N GLU A 188 -3.31 -11.09 -6.54
CA GLU A 188 -1.88 -11.30 -6.78
C GLU A 188 -1.40 -12.51 -5.97
N ARG A 189 -0.74 -13.47 -6.64
CA ARG A 189 -0.20 -14.69 -6.00
C ARG A 189 1.10 -14.35 -5.29
N ALA A 190 1.10 -14.47 -3.96
CA ALA A 190 2.19 -14.03 -3.11
C ALA A 190 2.96 -15.20 -2.47
N ILE A 191 4.27 -15.16 -2.54
CA ILE A 191 5.18 -15.98 -1.73
C ILE A 191 5.65 -15.16 -0.55
N LEU A 192 5.58 -15.73 0.65
CA LEU A 192 6.06 -15.09 1.88
C LEU A 192 7.42 -15.62 2.29
N VAL A 193 8.31 -14.71 2.72
CA VAL A 193 9.68 -15.05 3.14
C VAL A 193 10.00 -14.39 4.47
N GLY A 194 10.46 -15.19 5.45
CA GLY A 194 10.86 -14.72 6.78
C GLY A 194 12.14 -15.37 7.28
N ILE A 195 12.87 -14.66 8.16
CA ILE A 195 14.11 -15.16 8.78
C ILE A 195 14.05 -15.25 10.31
N ASP A 196 13.05 -14.64 10.94
CA ASP A 196 12.94 -14.48 12.39
C ASP A 196 12.19 -15.65 13.03
N SER A 197 10.91 -15.82 12.73
CA SER A 197 10.06 -16.89 13.25
C SER A 197 8.96 -17.30 12.25
N GLU A 198 8.49 -18.55 12.36
CA GLU A 198 7.34 -19.02 11.58
C GLU A 198 6.05 -18.30 11.95
N LYS A 199 5.89 -17.92 13.24
CA LYS A 199 4.73 -17.15 13.71
C LYS A 199 4.64 -15.77 13.06
N SER A 200 5.77 -15.12 12.78
CA SER A 200 5.80 -13.85 12.09
C SER A 200 5.26 -13.96 10.65
N LEU A 201 5.44 -15.13 10.02
CA LEU A 201 4.86 -15.42 8.70
C LEU A 201 3.34 -15.60 8.74
N ASP A 202 2.75 -16.02 9.87
CA ASP A 202 1.29 -16.09 10.01
C ASP A 202 0.68 -14.68 10.01
N GLU A 203 1.32 -13.74 10.71
CA GLU A 203 0.91 -12.35 10.70
C GLU A 203 1.13 -11.69 9.33
N LEU A 204 2.26 -11.99 8.67
CA LEU A 204 2.53 -11.52 7.31
C LEU A 204 1.49 -12.05 6.30
N ALA A 205 1.03 -13.30 6.47
CA ALA A 205 -0.04 -13.86 5.65
C ALA A 205 -1.35 -13.09 5.81
N ALA A 206 -1.74 -12.78 7.04
CA ALA A 206 -2.92 -11.98 7.31
C ALA A 206 -2.81 -10.54 6.76
N LEU A 207 -1.60 -9.97 6.73
CA LEU A 207 -1.32 -8.69 6.06
C LEU A 207 -1.48 -8.80 4.55
N ALA A 208 -0.90 -9.83 3.92
CA ALA A 208 -1.00 -10.06 2.48
C ALA A 208 -2.46 -10.26 2.04
N GLU A 209 -3.24 -11.05 2.78
CA GLU A 209 -4.67 -11.21 2.55
C GLU A 209 -5.46 -9.91 2.74
N SER A 210 -5.08 -9.09 3.73
CA SER A 210 -5.70 -7.77 3.95
C SER A 210 -5.40 -6.79 2.82
N ALA A 211 -4.26 -6.94 2.14
CA ALA A 211 -3.89 -6.20 0.93
C ALA A 211 -4.56 -6.73 -0.34
N GLY A 212 -5.24 -7.89 -0.28
CA GLY A 212 -5.91 -8.52 -1.41
C GLY A 212 -5.05 -9.54 -2.16
N ALA A 213 -3.88 -9.95 -1.62
CA ALA A 213 -3.04 -10.96 -2.22
C ALA A 213 -3.44 -12.39 -1.77
N GLN A 214 -3.23 -13.37 -2.63
CA GLN A 214 -3.39 -14.79 -2.31
C GLN A 214 -2.04 -15.40 -1.95
N VAL A 215 -1.87 -15.87 -0.71
CA VAL A 215 -0.65 -16.55 -0.28
C VAL A 215 -0.60 -17.95 -0.87
N VAL A 216 0.37 -18.22 -1.74
CA VAL A 216 0.55 -19.52 -2.42
C VAL A 216 1.65 -20.37 -1.80
N ALA A 217 2.66 -19.77 -1.17
CA ALA A 217 3.73 -20.47 -0.47
C ALA A 217 4.35 -19.62 0.64
N ARG A 218 5.00 -20.29 1.60
CA ARG A 218 5.69 -19.66 2.73
C ARG A 218 7.07 -20.29 2.89
N PHE A 219 8.10 -19.46 2.97
CA PHE A 219 9.48 -19.90 3.15
C PHE A 219 10.07 -19.27 4.40
N PHE A 220 10.52 -20.12 5.29
CA PHE A 220 11.21 -19.73 6.51
C PHE A 220 12.66 -20.16 6.47
N GLN A 221 13.57 -19.25 6.82
CA GLN A 221 14.99 -19.55 6.97
C GLN A 221 15.51 -18.95 8.25
N LYS A 222 15.73 -19.75 9.29
CA LYS A 222 16.31 -19.24 10.53
C LYS A 222 17.71 -18.69 10.28
N ARG A 223 17.87 -17.40 10.48
CA ARG A 223 19.13 -16.71 10.24
C ARG A 223 19.36 -15.63 11.30
N PRO A 224 20.52 -15.62 11.99
CA PRO A 224 20.78 -14.66 13.08
C PRO A 224 21.00 -13.22 12.58
N LYS A 225 21.40 -13.05 11.31
CA LYS A 225 21.57 -11.74 10.66
C LYS A 225 21.19 -11.83 9.19
N PRO A 226 20.48 -10.84 8.65
CA PRO A 226 20.19 -10.79 7.23
C PRO A 226 21.47 -10.66 6.40
N ASP A 227 21.43 -11.18 5.17
CA ASP A 227 22.51 -10.98 4.20
C ASP A 227 22.51 -9.54 3.70
N THR A 228 23.70 -8.97 3.51
CA THR A 228 23.84 -7.56 3.11
C THR A 228 23.38 -7.29 1.68
N ALA A 229 23.49 -8.26 0.79
CA ALA A 229 23.18 -8.11 -0.63
C ALA A 229 21.75 -8.58 -0.98
N THR A 230 21.30 -9.70 -0.41
CA THR A 230 20.06 -10.39 -0.81
C THR A 230 19.16 -10.75 0.36
N PHE A 231 19.42 -10.25 1.56
CA PHE A 231 18.67 -10.53 2.79
C PHE A 231 18.71 -12.02 3.22
N VAL A 232 18.29 -12.95 2.36
CA VAL A 232 18.28 -14.41 2.61
C VAL A 232 19.56 -15.13 2.15
N GLY A 233 20.45 -14.47 1.38
CA GLY A 233 21.61 -15.05 0.73
C GLY A 233 21.32 -15.52 -0.70
N SER A 234 22.35 -15.50 -1.56
CA SER A 234 22.21 -15.74 -3.01
C SER A 234 21.63 -17.10 -3.36
N GLY A 235 22.03 -18.17 -2.67
CA GLY A 235 21.51 -19.52 -2.91
C GLY A 235 19.99 -19.61 -2.64
N LYS A 236 19.51 -19.00 -1.52
CA LYS A 236 18.07 -18.99 -1.23
C LYS A 236 17.30 -18.08 -2.19
N ALA A 237 17.91 -16.98 -2.65
CA ALA A 237 17.30 -16.14 -3.66
C ALA A 237 17.11 -16.87 -5.01
N GLN A 238 18.07 -17.73 -5.41
CA GLN A 238 17.93 -18.59 -6.59
C GLN A 238 16.87 -19.67 -6.40
N GLU A 239 16.75 -20.27 -5.21
CA GLU A 239 15.67 -21.20 -4.88
C GLU A 239 14.31 -20.50 -4.99
N LEU A 240 14.18 -19.27 -4.45
CA LEU A 240 12.95 -18.48 -4.55
C LEU A 240 12.59 -18.13 -6.01
N GLN A 241 13.55 -18.00 -6.91
CA GLN A 241 13.30 -17.84 -8.35
C GLN A 241 12.56 -19.05 -8.92
N LEU A 242 13.05 -20.27 -8.61
CA LEU A 242 12.42 -21.51 -9.09
C LEU A 242 11.02 -21.69 -8.49
N GLU A 243 10.88 -21.39 -7.21
CA GLU A 243 9.59 -21.46 -6.51
C GLU A 243 8.59 -20.42 -7.05
N ALA A 244 9.05 -19.20 -7.35
CA ALA A 244 8.21 -18.17 -7.95
C ALA A 244 7.66 -18.60 -9.32
N GLN A 245 8.46 -19.33 -10.10
CA GLN A 245 8.02 -19.90 -11.37
C GLN A 245 7.06 -21.08 -11.15
N ALA A 246 7.37 -21.99 -10.21
CA ALA A 246 6.56 -23.18 -9.94
C ALA A 246 5.17 -22.83 -9.40
N TYR A 247 5.08 -21.81 -8.53
CA TYR A 247 3.82 -21.32 -7.97
C TYR A 247 3.17 -20.23 -8.83
N GLU A 248 3.74 -19.86 -9.96
CA GLU A 248 3.28 -18.72 -10.79
C GLU A 248 3.04 -17.46 -9.94
N ALA A 249 3.99 -17.15 -9.05
CA ALA A 249 3.85 -16.03 -8.13
C ALA A 249 4.08 -14.69 -8.83
N ASP A 250 3.24 -13.71 -8.51
CA ASP A 250 3.34 -12.34 -9.02
C ASP A 250 4.23 -11.47 -8.14
N VAL A 251 4.31 -11.81 -6.84
CA VAL A 251 5.04 -11.03 -5.84
C VAL A 251 5.69 -11.92 -4.79
N VAL A 252 6.88 -11.53 -4.32
CA VAL A 252 7.53 -12.11 -3.15
C VAL A 252 7.56 -11.08 -2.04
N ILE A 253 7.00 -11.42 -0.87
CA ILE A 253 6.84 -10.52 0.27
C ILE A 253 7.76 -10.95 1.40
N PHE A 254 8.63 -10.04 1.85
CA PHE A 254 9.56 -10.27 2.95
C PHE A 254 9.01 -9.70 4.25
N ASP A 255 9.19 -10.44 5.36
CA ASP A 255 8.67 -10.09 6.70
C ASP A 255 9.41 -8.96 7.42
N ASP A 256 10.52 -8.53 6.89
CA ASP A 256 11.34 -7.45 7.44
C ASP A 256 11.58 -6.36 6.39
N GLU A 257 12.08 -5.20 6.84
CA GLU A 257 12.45 -4.12 5.93
C GLU A 257 13.65 -4.48 5.08
N LEU A 258 13.55 -4.22 3.78
CA LEU A 258 14.63 -4.38 2.82
C LEU A 258 15.27 -3.03 2.48
N THR A 259 16.58 -3.02 2.33
CA THR A 259 17.25 -1.87 1.71
C THR A 259 16.95 -1.80 0.22
N GLY A 260 17.01 -0.61 -0.38
CA GLY A 260 16.79 -0.46 -1.83
C GLY A 260 17.77 -1.28 -2.70
N ALA A 261 18.97 -1.60 -2.19
CA ALA A 261 19.93 -2.49 -2.87
C ALA A 261 19.47 -3.96 -2.78
N GLN A 262 19.03 -4.41 -1.60
CA GLN A 262 18.53 -5.78 -1.42
C GLN A 262 17.28 -6.02 -2.28
N THR A 263 16.33 -5.09 -2.30
CA THR A 263 15.11 -5.21 -3.13
C THR A 263 15.49 -5.40 -4.60
N ARG A 264 16.36 -4.55 -5.14
CA ARG A 264 16.80 -4.65 -6.54
C ARG A 264 17.52 -5.98 -6.82
N ASN A 265 18.49 -6.36 -5.97
CA ASN A 265 19.23 -7.59 -6.17
C ASN A 265 18.31 -8.81 -6.13
N LEU A 266 17.31 -8.80 -5.26
CA LEU A 266 16.30 -9.85 -5.17
C LEU A 266 15.40 -9.86 -6.41
N GLU A 267 14.90 -8.70 -6.88
CA GLU A 267 14.11 -8.59 -8.11
C GLU A 267 14.89 -9.06 -9.33
N ASP A 268 16.19 -8.69 -9.41
CA ASP A 268 17.07 -9.12 -10.51
C ASP A 268 17.31 -10.64 -10.51
N ILE A 269 17.35 -11.30 -9.33
CA ILE A 269 17.55 -12.75 -9.22
C ILE A 269 16.22 -13.50 -9.38
N ILE A 270 15.17 -13.09 -8.66
CA ILE A 270 13.91 -13.83 -8.58
C ILE A 270 13.06 -13.62 -9.85
N GLY A 271 13.16 -12.44 -10.48
CA GLY A 271 12.43 -12.11 -11.71
C GLY A 271 10.99 -11.68 -11.52
N VAL A 272 10.50 -11.52 -10.27
CA VAL A 272 9.18 -10.98 -9.93
C VAL A 272 9.31 -9.82 -8.96
N LYS A 273 8.23 -9.05 -8.78
CA LYS A 273 8.16 -7.93 -7.84
C LYS A 273 8.53 -8.39 -6.42
N VAL A 274 9.38 -7.63 -5.74
CA VAL A 274 9.74 -7.86 -4.34
C VAL A 274 9.22 -6.73 -3.48
N VAL A 275 8.45 -7.09 -2.46
CA VAL A 275 7.82 -6.18 -1.51
C VAL A 275 8.28 -6.54 -0.10
N ASP A 276 8.47 -5.57 0.75
CA ASP A 276 8.72 -5.79 2.17
C ASP A 276 7.49 -5.46 3.03
N ARG A 277 7.55 -5.84 4.30
CA ARG A 277 6.47 -5.63 5.27
C ARG A 277 6.01 -4.19 5.34
N THR A 278 6.93 -3.22 5.32
CA THR A 278 6.61 -1.79 5.38
C THR A 278 5.84 -1.32 4.15
N THR A 279 6.26 -1.74 2.96
CA THR A 279 5.55 -1.43 1.71
C THR A 279 4.15 -2.05 1.71
N LEU A 280 4.02 -3.30 2.17
CA LEU A 280 2.72 -3.99 2.27
C LEU A 280 1.75 -3.25 3.22
N ILE A 281 2.22 -2.83 4.40
CA ILE A 281 1.41 -2.04 5.34
C ILE A 281 0.99 -0.70 4.72
N LEU A 282 1.90 -0.01 4.02
CA LEU A 282 1.59 1.23 3.32
C LEU A 282 0.55 1.06 2.21
N ASP A 283 0.57 -0.07 1.51
CA ASP A 283 -0.42 -0.39 0.47
C ASP A 283 -1.80 -0.66 1.10
N ILE A 284 -1.87 -1.38 2.23
CA ILE A 284 -3.11 -1.56 2.99
C ILE A 284 -3.67 -0.20 3.43
N PHE A 285 -2.81 0.66 3.98
CA PHE A 285 -3.22 1.99 4.43
C PHE A 285 -3.70 2.87 3.27
N ALA A 286 -3.07 2.79 2.10
CA ALA A 286 -3.51 3.52 0.90
C ALA A 286 -4.91 3.10 0.44
N GLN A 287 -5.23 1.81 0.55
CA GLN A 287 -6.57 1.28 0.23
C GLN A 287 -7.62 1.69 1.27
N ARG A 288 -7.24 1.82 2.55
CA ARG A 288 -8.16 2.08 3.68
C ARG A 288 -8.36 3.55 4.00
N ALA A 289 -7.45 4.43 3.61
CA ALA A 289 -7.55 5.87 3.86
C ALA A 289 -8.76 6.49 3.14
N GLN A 290 -9.78 6.88 3.90
CA GLN A 290 -10.99 7.52 3.38
C GLN A 290 -10.96 9.04 3.59
N SER A 291 -10.45 9.49 4.74
CA SER A 291 -10.35 10.91 5.08
C SER A 291 -9.27 11.62 4.26
N GLY A 292 -9.46 12.91 4.01
CA GLY A 292 -8.44 13.74 3.34
C GLY A 292 -7.12 13.75 4.12
N GLU A 293 -7.19 13.75 5.46
CA GLU A 293 -6.02 13.71 6.32
C GLU A 293 -5.31 12.36 6.26
N GLY A 294 -6.05 11.24 6.38
CA GLY A 294 -5.49 9.90 6.25
C GLY A 294 -4.77 9.70 4.91
N LYS A 295 -5.35 10.17 3.80
CA LYS A 295 -4.71 10.13 2.48
C LYS A 295 -3.39 10.90 2.43
N LEU A 296 -3.34 12.11 3.02
CA LEU A 296 -2.12 12.92 3.08
C LEU A 296 -1.04 12.26 3.96
N GLN A 297 -1.44 11.64 5.08
CA GLN A 297 -0.53 10.89 5.96
C GLN A 297 0.09 9.69 5.25
N VAL A 298 -0.74 8.90 4.56
CA VAL A 298 -0.26 7.75 3.77
C VAL A 298 0.69 8.20 2.67
N GLN A 299 0.35 9.25 1.91
CA GLN A 299 1.22 9.80 0.88
C GLN A 299 2.56 10.28 1.46
N LEU A 300 2.52 10.97 2.61
CA LEU A 300 3.74 11.41 3.30
C LEU A 300 4.62 10.22 3.71
N ALA A 301 4.02 9.18 4.30
CA ALA A 301 4.73 7.97 4.70
C ALA A 301 5.36 7.26 3.49
N GLN A 302 4.61 7.08 2.40
CA GLN A 302 5.11 6.48 1.15
C GLN A 302 6.29 7.27 0.56
N LEU A 303 6.20 8.62 0.53
CA LEU A 303 7.29 9.45 0.02
C LEU A 303 8.53 9.43 0.91
N LYS A 304 8.37 9.45 2.24
CA LYS A 304 9.48 9.31 3.20
C LYS A 304 10.19 7.98 2.98
N TYR A 305 9.43 6.89 2.92
CA TYR A 305 9.95 5.54 2.72
C TYR A 305 10.70 5.39 1.39
N ARG A 306 10.13 5.89 0.28
CA ARG A 306 10.80 5.93 -1.03
C ARG A 306 12.07 6.79 -1.00
N SER A 307 12.03 7.94 -0.33
CA SER A 307 13.20 8.84 -0.20
C SER A 307 14.37 8.15 0.50
N GLY A 308 14.11 7.40 1.57
CA GLY A 308 15.13 6.62 2.29
C GLY A 308 15.80 5.58 1.39
N ARG A 309 15.04 4.88 0.55
CA ARG A 309 15.55 3.87 -0.39
C ARG A 309 16.38 4.45 -1.54
N LEU A 310 16.06 5.66 -2.02
CA LEU A 310 16.83 6.36 -3.04
C LEU A 310 18.22 6.80 -2.54
N ILE A 311 18.40 7.00 -1.24
CA ILE A 311 19.69 7.37 -0.65
C ILE A 311 20.74 6.24 -0.81
N GLY A 312 20.33 4.98 -0.69
CA GLY A 312 21.20 3.82 -0.93
C GLY A 312 21.65 3.62 -2.39
N GLN A 313 20.90 4.15 -3.35
CA GLN A 313 21.19 3.99 -4.78
C GLN A 313 22.29 4.93 -5.31
N GLY A 314 22.50 6.09 -4.68
CA GLY A 314 23.46 7.11 -5.16
C GLY A 314 24.93 6.72 -5.04
N LEU A 315 25.29 5.87 -4.09
CA LEU A 315 26.67 5.43 -3.87
C LEU A 315 27.16 4.39 -4.91
N ILE A 316 26.24 3.60 -5.48
CA ILE A 316 26.57 2.55 -6.46
C ILE A 316 26.62 3.14 -7.86
N LEU A 317 25.69 4.02 -8.23
CA LEU A 317 25.68 4.70 -9.53
C LEU A 317 26.84 5.70 -9.68
N SER A 318 27.32 6.33 -8.61
CA SER A 318 28.49 7.19 -8.65
C SER A 318 29.82 6.42 -8.79
N ARG A 319 29.85 5.12 -8.47
CA ARG A 319 31.04 4.26 -8.69
C ARG A 319 31.14 3.73 -10.12
N LEU A 320 30.03 3.61 -10.84
CA LEU A 320 30.01 3.10 -12.23
C LEU A 320 30.22 4.19 -13.28
N GLY A 321 30.15 5.48 -12.95
CA GLY A 321 30.21 6.58 -13.89
C GLY A 321 31.30 7.65 -13.65
N GLY A 322 32.21 7.47 -12.70
CA GLY A 322 33.09 8.56 -12.27
C GLY A 322 34.57 8.27 -12.27
N GLY A 323 35.24 8.45 -13.42
CA GLY A 323 36.65 8.86 -13.42
C GLY A 323 36.79 10.26 -12.80
N ILE A 324 37.92 10.51 -12.11
CA ILE A 324 38.29 11.81 -11.56
C ILE A 324 38.31 12.82 -12.75
N GLY A 325 37.30 13.71 -12.83
CA GLY A 325 37.26 14.78 -13.85
C GLY A 325 35.98 14.99 -14.62
N THR A 326 34.94 14.17 -14.48
CA THR A 326 33.66 14.28 -15.23
C THR A 326 32.51 14.89 -14.43
N ARG A 327 32.75 15.92 -13.62
CA ARG A 327 31.68 16.76 -13.04
C ARG A 327 31.40 17.92 -14.01
N GLY A 328 30.44 17.69 -14.91
CA GLY A 328 29.79 18.78 -15.63
C GLY A 328 28.84 19.57 -14.70
N PRO A 329 28.54 20.85 -14.98
CA PRO A 329 27.64 21.69 -14.18
C PRO A 329 26.17 21.32 -14.44
N GLY A 330 25.73 20.14 -14.00
CA GLY A 330 24.34 19.68 -14.07
C GLY A 330 24.02 18.72 -12.92
N GLU A 331 22.86 18.92 -12.26
CA GLU A 331 22.35 17.97 -11.29
C GLU A 331 22.12 16.61 -11.96
N THR A 332 22.50 15.53 -11.30
CA THR A 332 22.18 14.17 -11.78
C THR A 332 20.65 13.95 -11.70
N LYS A 333 20.10 13.13 -12.59
CA LYS A 333 18.67 12.77 -12.57
C LYS A 333 18.20 12.37 -11.16
N LEU A 334 19.05 11.69 -10.40
CA LEU A 334 18.81 11.25 -9.03
C LEU A 334 18.74 12.42 -8.03
N GLU A 335 19.52 13.48 -8.23
CA GLU A 335 19.47 14.69 -7.39
C GLU A 335 18.19 15.50 -7.67
N ILE A 336 17.76 15.57 -8.93
CA ILE A 336 16.50 16.20 -9.33
C ILE A 336 15.32 15.45 -8.70
N ASP A 337 15.29 14.13 -8.78
CA ASP A 337 14.21 13.31 -8.21
C ASP A 337 14.17 13.43 -6.68
N ARG A 338 15.33 13.44 -6.01
CA ARG A 338 15.42 13.68 -4.55
C ARG A 338 14.91 15.06 -4.17
N ARG A 339 15.23 16.09 -4.93
CA ARG A 339 14.74 17.45 -4.69
C ARG A 339 13.22 17.49 -4.82
N ARG A 340 12.67 16.92 -5.89
CA ARG A 340 11.21 16.84 -6.11
C ARG A 340 10.49 16.13 -4.97
N ILE A 341 11.01 14.98 -4.52
CA ILE A 341 10.43 14.24 -3.41
C ILE A 341 10.49 15.07 -2.10
N ARG A 342 11.61 15.76 -1.82
CA ARG A 342 11.71 16.63 -0.64
C ARG A 342 10.72 17.80 -0.69
N GLU A 343 10.54 18.41 -1.85
CA GLU A 343 9.56 19.49 -2.05
C GLU A 343 8.13 18.98 -1.81
N GLN A 344 7.80 17.79 -2.32
CA GLN A 344 6.50 17.15 -2.06
C GLN A 344 6.29 16.82 -0.58
N ILE A 345 7.30 16.25 0.09
CA ILE A 345 7.26 15.98 1.54
C ILE A 345 7.00 17.27 2.33
N ASN A 346 7.71 18.36 2.01
CA ASN A 346 7.54 19.64 2.71
C ASN A 346 6.14 20.22 2.48
N ARG A 347 5.60 20.12 1.27
CA ARG A 347 4.23 20.56 0.96
C ARG A 347 3.21 19.77 1.76
N LEU A 348 3.30 18.43 1.76
CA LEU A 348 2.37 17.57 2.51
C LEU A 348 2.43 17.84 4.02
N LYS A 349 3.63 18.08 4.59
CA LYS A 349 3.79 18.47 5.98
C LYS A 349 3.05 19.77 6.30
N GLN A 350 3.16 20.80 5.45
CA GLN A 350 2.46 22.06 5.64
C GLN A 350 0.94 21.91 5.57
N GLU A 351 0.43 21.08 4.66
CA GLU A 351 -1.00 20.78 4.54
C GLU A 351 -1.49 20.05 5.81
N LEU A 352 -0.76 19.06 6.31
CA LEU A 352 -1.07 18.35 7.56
C LEU A 352 -1.04 19.28 8.78
N ASP A 353 -0.02 20.13 8.92
CA ASP A 353 0.07 21.12 10.00
C ASP A 353 -1.13 22.08 10.03
N THR A 354 -1.63 22.44 8.85
CA THR A 354 -2.82 23.28 8.73
C THR A 354 -4.07 22.56 9.23
N LEU A 355 -4.24 21.30 8.87
CA LEU A 355 -5.35 20.47 9.34
C LEU A 355 -5.29 20.22 10.85
N GLN A 356 -4.11 19.96 11.40
CA GLN A 356 -3.90 19.80 12.84
C GLN A 356 -4.28 21.07 13.62
N ARG A 357 -3.88 22.26 13.15
CA ARG A 357 -4.30 23.54 13.76
C ARG A 357 -5.81 23.73 13.74
N GLN A 358 -6.48 23.38 12.65
CA GLN A 358 -7.94 23.43 12.58
C GLN A 358 -8.62 22.45 13.55
N ARG A 359 -8.06 21.24 13.70
CA ARG A 359 -8.52 20.27 14.72
C ARG A 359 -8.37 20.82 16.13
N GLN A 360 -7.22 21.38 16.48
CA GLN A 360 -6.99 21.97 17.80
C GLN A 360 -7.99 23.11 18.11
N LEU A 361 -8.32 23.94 17.13
CA LEU A 361 -9.33 25.00 17.30
C LEU A 361 -10.73 24.42 17.54
N ARG A 362 -11.12 23.39 16.78
CA ARG A 362 -12.40 22.68 16.99
C ARG A 362 -12.45 22.00 18.34
N ARG A 363 -11.32 21.42 18.78
CA ARG A 363 -11.19 20.77 20.09
C ARG A 363 -11.36 21.75 21.23
N LYS A 364 -10.68 22.90 21.23
CA LYS A 364 -10.88 23.97 22.23
C LYS A 364 -12.34 24.44 22.33
N SER A 365 -13.09 24.34 21.22
CA SER A 365 -14.54 24.59 21.22
C SER A 365 -15.35 23.45 21.85
N ARG A 366 -14.88 22.18 21.75
CA ARG A 366 -15.52 21.00 22.37
C ARG A 366 -15.20 20.87 23.87
N GLU A 367 -14.00 21.26 24.30
CA GLU A 367 -13.60 21.34 25.71
C GLU A 367 -14.58 22.21 26.54
N LYS A 368 -15.26 23.16 25.89
CA LYS A 368 -16.33 23.92 26.53
C LYS A 368 -17.60 23.10 26.82
N ASN A 369 -17.79 21.97 26.18
CA ASN A 369 -18.98 21.11 26.33
C ASN A 369 -18.75 19.89 27.25
N ALA A 370 -17.55 19.74 27.84
CA ALA A 370 -17.20 18.76 28.89
C ALA A 370 -17.61 17.30 28.62
N ILE A 371 -17.65 16.85 27.35
CA ILE A 371 -17.95 15.43 27.03
C ILE A 371 -16.64 14.64 27.07
N PRO A 372 -16.48 13.65 27.99
CA PRO A 372 -15.28 12.85 28.08
C PRO A 372 -15.02 12.02 26.82
N ILE A 373 -13.75 11.76 26.52
CA ILE A 373 -13.29 10.94 25.38
C ILE A 373 -12.74 9.63 25.88
N VAL A 374 -13.27 8.52 25.40
CA VAL A 374 -12.81 7.15 25.68
C VAL A 374 -12.27 6.55 24.39
N SER A 375 -10.99 6.20 24.34
CA SER A 375 -10.39 5.61 23.15
C SER A 375 -10.21 4.11 23.27
N LEU A 376 -10.67 3.37 22.25
CA LEU A 376 -10.39 1.95 22.07
C LEU A 376 -9.00 1.80 21.44
N VAL A 377 -8.09 1.18 22.15
CA VAL A 377 -6.73 0.87 21.69
C VAL A 377 -6.48 -0.63 21.78
N GLY A 378 -5.53 -1.13 21.03
CA GLY A 378 -5.19 -2.56 21.06
C GLY A 378 -4.63 -3.05 19.74
N TYR A 379 -4.20 -4.29 19.73
CA TYR A 379 -3.60 -4.92 18.56
C TYR A 379 -4.60 -4.99 17.38
N THR A 380 -4.10 -5.19 16.16
CA THR A 380 -4.97 -5.41 15.00
C THR A 380 -5.85 -6.65 15.20
N ASN A 381 -7.06 -6.61 14.67
CA ASN A 381 -8.02 -7.71 14.72
C ASN A 381 -8.43 -8.19 16.13
N THR A 382 -8.29 -7.38 17.18
CA THR A 382 -8.82 -7.71 18.53
C THR A 382 -10.31 -7.41 18.70
N GLY A 383 -10.95 -6.84 17.67
CA GLY A 383 -12.41 -6.58 17.66
C GLY A 383 -12.80 -5.19 18.16
N LYS A 384 -11.91 -4.18 18.11
CA LYS A 384 -12.20 -2.77 18.48
C LYS A 384 -13.39 -2.19 17.73
N SER A 385 -13.38 -2.28 16.41
CA SER A 385 -14.46 -1.75 15.55
C SER A 385 -15.77 -2.52 15.75
N THR A 386 -15.70 -3.82 16.01
CA THR A 386 -16.87 -4.64 16.39
C THR A 386 -17.43 -4.17 17.73
N LEU A 387 -16.56 -3.91 18.71
CA LEU A 387 -16.96 -3.39 20.02
C LEU A 387 -17.64 -2.01 19.91
N LEU A 388 -17.08 -1.11 19.10
CA LEU A 388 -17.71 0.18 18.81
C LEU A 388 -19.12 -0.02 18.23
N ASN A 389 -19.27 -0.91 17.23
CA ASN A 389 -20.57 -1.19 16.62
C ASN A 389 -21.58 -1.76 17.61
N THR A 390 -21.16 -2.70 18.46
CA THR A 390 -22.03 -3.33 19.45
C THR A 390 -22.53 -2.35 20.52
N ILE A 391 -21.66 -1.38 20.89
CA ILE A 391 -22.06 -0.36 21.88
C ILE A 391 -22.94 0.73 21.24
N THR A 392 -22.74 1.07 19.96
CA THR A 392 -23.33 2.28 19.36
C THR A 392 -24.37 2.00 18.27
N ASP A 393 -24.53 0.76 17.86
CA ASP A 393 -25.35 0.33 16.70
C ASP A 393 -25.00 1.12 15.40
N ALA A 394 -23.73 1.48 15.26
CA ALA A 394 -23.27 2.50 14.30
C ALA A 394 -23.02 1.97 12.88
N GLY A 395 -23.06 0.65 12.65
CA GLY A 395 -22.84 0.04 11.34
C GLY A 395 -21.46 0.37 10.72
N VAL A 396 -20.45 0.62 11.55
CA VAL A 396 -19.08 0.86 11.07
C VAL A 396 -18.55 -0.43 10.44
N TYR A 397 -17.86 -0.28 9.31
CA TYR A 397 -17.29 -1.41 8.60
C TYR A 397 -16.31 -2.19 9.50
N ALA A 398 -16.67 -3.40 9.86
CA ALA A 398 -15.87 -4.29 10.67
C ALA A 398 -15.65 -5.59 9.89
N GLU A 399 -14.44 -5.82 9.41
CA GLU A 399 -14.02 -7.08 8.78
C GLU A 399 -12.99 -7.79 9.65
N ASN A 400 -12.90 -9.10 9.50
CA ASN A 400 -11.84 -9.91 10.11
C ASN A 400 -10.52 -9.77 9.33
N LYS A 401 -10.10 -8.52 9.09
CA LYS A 401 -8.88 -8.15 8.37
C LYS A 401 -8.04 -7.19 9.20
N LEU A 402 -6.72 -7.27 9.04
CA LEU A 402 -5.81 -6.35 9.71
C LEU A 402 -6.00 -4.92 9.17
N PHE A 403 -5.92 -3.93 10.07
CA PHE A 403 -6.13 -2.51 9.74
C PHE A 403 -7.49 -2.20 9.07
N ALA A 404 -8.57 -2.82 9.57
CA ALA A 404 -9.92 -2.51 9.08
C ALA A 404 -10.27 -1.01 9.26
N THR A 405 -9.79 -0.39 10.33
CA THR A 405 -9.97 1.04 10.63
C THR A 405 -8.62 1.75 10.55
N LEU A 406 -8.48 2.75 9.68
CA LEU A 406 -7.32 3.64 9.58
C LEU A 406 -7.65 5.06 10.09
N ASP A 407 -8.81 5.58 9.73
CA ASP A 407 -9.30 6.86 10.19
C ASP A 407 -10.05 6.69 11.53
N ALA A 408 -9.73 7.52 12.53
CA ALA A 408 -10.41 7.47 13.83
C ALA A 408 -11.92 7.76 13.67
N VAL A 409 -12.74 6.84 14.16
CA VAL A 409 -14.20 6.97 14.13
C VAL A 409 -14.71 7.25 15.54
N SER A 410 -15.38 8.38 15.73
CA SER A 410 -15.95 8.76 17.02
C SER A 410 -17.47 8.65 17.03
N ARG A 411 -18.03 8.13 18.14
CA ARG A 411 -19.47 8.00 18.36
C ARG A 411 -19.82 8.41 19.78
N ARG A 412 -20.98 9.05 19.93
CA ARG A 412 -21.54 9.41 21.24
C ARG A 412 -22.20 8.17 21.84
N VAL A 413 -21.93 7.92 23.11
CA VAL A 413 -22.49 6.81 23.89
C VAL A 413 -23.13 7.39 25.14
N GLU A 414 -24.35 6.95 25.46
CA GLU A 414 -25.03 7.27 26.70
C GLU A 414 -24.71 6.20 27.75
N LEU A 415 -24.35 6.64 28.94
CA LEU A 415 -24.09 5.76 30.08
C LEU A 415 -25.42 5.37 30.76
N PRO A 416 -25.49 4.21 31.43
CA PRO A 416 -26.71 3.78 32.13
C PRO A 416 -27.24 4.76 33.20
N ASP A 417 -26.40 5.66 33.64
CA ASP A 417 -26.69 6.70 34.64
C ASP A 417 -27.03 8.08 34.08
N GLY A 418 -27.19 8.17 32.74
CA GLY A 418 -27.56 9.39 32.02
C GLY A 418 -26.38 10.30 31.69
N GLY A 419 -25.13 9.88 31.93
CA GLY A 419 -23.94 10.56 31.43
C GLY A 419 -23.68 10.22 29.96
N GLU A 420 -22.84 11.04 29.30
CA GLU A 420 -22.46 10.84 27.91
C GLU A 420 -20.93 10.84 27.77
N PHE A 421 -20.42 10.07 26.82
CA PHE A 421 -19.01 10.15 26.41
C PHE A 421 -18.86 9.93 24.91
N LEU A 422 -17.71 10.33 24.36
CA LEU A 422 -17.33 10.01 22.98
C LEU A 422 -16.46 8.75 22.98
N LEU A 423 -16.93 7.69 22.35
CA LEU A 423 -16.15 6.48 22.10
C LEU A 423 -15.43 6.61 20.77
N VAL A 424 -14.11 6.46 20.78
CA VAL A 424 -13.25 6.61 19.61
C VAL A 424 -12.57 5.27 19.29
N ASP A 425 -12.79 4.77 18.07
CA ASP A 425 -12.04 3.62 17.55
C ASP A 425 -10.75 4.13 16.91
N THR A 426 -9.61 3.52 17.28
CA THR A 426 -8.29 3.90 16.78
C THR A 426 -7.69 2.83 15.86
N VAL A 427 -6.63 3.19 15.16
CA VAL A 427 -5.85 2.24 14.35
C VAL A 427 -5.31 1.11 15.23
N GLY A 428 -5.43 -0.13 14.78
CA GLY A 428 -4.85 -1.27 15.49
C GLY A 428 -3.32 -1.28 15.39
N PHE A 429 -2.67 -1.68 16.47
CA PHE A 429 -1.22 -1.86 16.50
C PHE A 429 -0.82 -3.22 15.92
N ILE A 430 0.42 -3.32 15.46
CA ILE A 430 1.00 -4.54 14.90
C ILE A 430 2.47 -4.66 15.30
N SER A 431 3.00 -5.86 15.33
CA SER A 431 4.43 -6.09 15.56
C SER A 431 5.28 -5.51 14.42
N LYS A 432 6.52 -5.16 14.73
CA LYS A 432 7.49 -4.61 13.76
C LYS A 432 6.94 -3.38 12.98
N LEU A 433 6.15 -2.52 13.66
CA LEU A 433 5.66 -1.29 13.04
C LEU A 433 6.83 -0.33 12.83
N PRO A 434 7.13 0.11 11.59
CA PRO A 434 8.25 1.00 11.32
C PRO A 434 8.10 2.35 12.02
N HIS A 435 9.19 2.89 12.58
CA HIS A 435 9.17 4.20 13.28
C HIS A 435 8.66 5.34 12.37
N ASP A 436 9.01 5.32 11.09
CA ASP A 436 8.54 6.31 10.11
C ASP A 436 7.02 6.29 9.95
N LEU A 437 6.38 5.11 10.08
CA LEU A 437 4.93 4.97 10.08
C LEU A 437 4.31 5.49 11.37
N VAL A 438 4.88 5.17 12.53
CA VAL A 438 4.42 5.73 13.81
C VAL A 438 4.45 7.26 13.77
N GLU A 439 5.53 7.86 13.23
CA GLU A 439 5.64 9.31 13.06
C GLU A 439 4.60 9.88 12.08
N ALA A 440 4.36 9.20 10.97
CA ALA A 440 3.39 9.65 9.96
C ALA A 440 1.94 9.60 10.47
N PHE A 441 1.61 8.59 11.29
CA PHE A 441 0.28 8.40 11.88
C PHE A 441 0.16 8.96 13.30
N LYS A 442 1.19 9.68 13.77
CA LYS A 442 1.21 10.25 15.11
C LYS A 442 -0.05 11.05 15.43
N SER A 443 -0.59 11.82 14.48
CA SER A 443 -1.80 12.62 14.72
C SER A 443 -3.07 11.76 14.90
N THR A 444 -3.15 10.58 14.29
CA THR A 444 -4.26 9.63 14.49
C THR A 444 -4.07 8.89 15.82
N LEU A 445 -2.83 8.57 16.18
CA LEU A 445 -2.48 7.94 17.45
C LEU A 445 -2.55 8.92 18.63
N GLU A 446 -2.32 10.21 18.41
CA GLU A 446 -2.48 11.27 19.41
C GLU A 446 -3.91 11.38 19.96
N GLU A 447 -4.93 10.89 19.24
CA GLU A 447 -6.29 10.79 19.77
C GLU A 447 -6.34 9.89 21.03
N ALA A 448 -5.56 8.80 21.06
CA ALA A 448 -5.41 7.97 22.24
C ALA A 448 -4.68 8.72 23.37
N ALA A 449 -3.58 9.44 23.06
CA ALA A 449 -2.83 10.21 24.03
C ALA A 449 -3.61 11.38 24.64
N LEU A 450 -4.68 11.80 23.98
CA LEU A 450 -5.49 12.96 24.36
C LEU A 450 -6.87 12.54 24.91
N SER A 451 -7.13 11.25 25.10
CA SER A 451 -8.36 10.76 25.70
C SER A 451 -8.32 10.78 27.23
N ASP A 452 -9.49 10.88 27.83
CA ASP A 452 -9.67 10.88 29.29
C ASP A 452 -9.55 9.46 29.87
N LEU A 453 -9.81 8.44 29.04
CA LEU A 453 -9.76 7.03 29.41
C LEU A 453 -9.35 6.17 28.20
N LEU A 454 -8.44 5.22 28.42
CA LEU A 454 -8.09 4.19 27.45
C LEU A 454 -8.79 2.87 27.77
N VAL A 455 -9.38 2.24 26.76
CA VAL A 455 -9.86 0.85 26.83
C VAL A 455 -8.95 0.00 25.96
N ILE A 456 -8.08 -0.79 26.60
CA ILE A 456 -7.13 -1.67 25.92
C ILE A 456 -7.83 -2.98 25.59
N VAL A 457 -8.08 -3.22 24.30
CA VAL A 457 -8.80 -4.41 23.83
C VAL A 457 -7.79 -5.45 23.35
N SER A 458 -7.75 -6.58 24.03
CA SER A 458 -6.91 -7.74 23.72
C SER A 458 -7.77 -8.94 23.32
N ASP A 459 -7.21 -9.89 22.56
CA ASP A 459 -7.90 -11.10 22.11
C ASP A 459 -7.80 -12.19 23.20
N GLY A 460 -8.91 -12.49 23.89
CA GLY A 460 -8.95 -13.49 24.95
C GLY A 460 -8.78 -14.94 24.49
N ALA A 461 -8.93 -15.21 23.20
CA ALA A 461 -8.79 -16.54 22.61
C ALA A 461 -7.40 -16.80 22.01
N SER A 462 -6.56 -15.76 21.84
CA SER A 462 -5.24 -15.90 21.23
C SER A 462 -4.16 -16.25 22.25
N PRO A 463 -3.32 -17.27 21.99
CA PRO A 463 -2.17 -17.59 22.84
C PRO A 463 -1.07 -16.53 22.79
N ASP A 464 -1.08 -15.64 21.79
CA ASP A 464 -0.07 -14.61 21.58
C ASP A 464 -0.44 -13.26 22.25
N THR A 465 -1.59 -13.22 22.96
CA THR A 465 -2.08 -12.02 23.66
C THR A 465 -1.06 -11.35 24.57
N PRO A 466 -0.21 -12.08 25.36
CA PRO A 466 0.81 -11.44 26.18
C PRO A 466 1.82 -10.62 25.36
N GLN A 467 2.29 -11.17 24.24
CA GLN A 467 3.24 -10.49 23.34
C GLN A 467 2.56 -9.31 22.63
N GLN A 468 1.34 -9.50 22.16
CA GLN A 468 0.55 -8.45 21.52
C GLN A 468 0.27 -7.29 22.47
N HIS A 469 -0.04 -7.59 23.74
CA HIS A 469 -0.24 -6.57 24.76
C HIS A 469 1.04 -5.77 25.05
N GLN A 470 2.18 -6.45 25.11
CA GLN A 470 3.47 -5.78 25.27
C GLN A 470 3.72 -4.78 24.12
N VAL A 471 3.47 -5.15 22.86
CA VAL A 471 3.58 -4.25 21.72
C VAL A 471 2.65 -3.03 21.88
N VAL A 472 1.43 -3.24 22.36
CA VAL A 472 0.48 -2.13 22.63
C VAL A 472 1.05 -1.17 23.66
N GLU A 473 1.60 -1.66 24.78
CA GLU A 473 2.22 -0.84 25.83
C GLU A 473 3.43 -0.05 25.30
N GLU A 474 4.29 -0.69 24.51
CA GLU A 474 5.45 -0.03 23.91
C GLU A 474 5.03 1.13 22.98
N VAL A 475 3.98 0.93 22.16
CA VAL A 475 3.48 2.00 21.28
C VAL A 475 2.80 3.10 22.09
N LEU A 476 2.00 2.78 23.10
CA LEU A 476 1.37 3.77 23.99
C LEU A 476 2.43 4.64 24.68
N SER A 477 3.51 4.04 25.14
CA SER A 477 4.63 4.79 25.72
C SER A 477 5.32 5.72 24.71
N GLN A 478 5.53 5.25 23.46
CA GLN A 478 6.14 6.08 22.39
C GLN A 478 5.30 7.32 22.03
N ILE A 479 3.98 7.24 22.15
CA ILE A 479 3.08 8.37 21.88
C ILE A 479 2.76 9.20 23.13
N GLY A 480 3.30 8.85 24.32
CA GLY A 480 3.08 9.54 25.58
C GLY A 480 1.68 9.31 26.16
N ALA A 481 1.09 8.14 25.92
CA ALA A 481 -0.22 7.73 26.39
C ALA A 481 -0.15 6.70 27.54
N ASP A 482 0.94 6.64 28.25
CA ASP A 482 1.21 5.71 29.38
C ASP A 482 0.68 6.21 30.72
N THR A 483 0.28 7.47 30.82
CA THR A 483 -0.17 8.10 32.07
C THR A 483 -1.70 8.18 32.20
N GLN A 484 -2.46 7.89 31.15
CA GLN A 484 -3.93 7.94 31.18
C GLN A 484 -4.51 6.81 32.01
N PRO A 485 -5.68 7.05 32.64
CA PRO A 485 -6.50 5.97 33.20
C PRO A 485 -6.80 4.92 32.14
N ARG A 486 -6.77 3.64 32.51
CA ARG A 486 -7.01 2.56 31.55
C ARG A 486 -7.87 1.44 32.10
N ILE A 487 -8.60 0.77 31.22
CA ILE A 487 -9.36 -0.46 31.47
C ILE A 487 -8.87 -1.51 30.49
N ASP A 488 -8.40 -2.64 31.03
CA ASP A 488 -7.99 -3.79 30.23
C ASP A 488 -9.20 -4.68 29.94
N VAL A 489 -9.37 -5.10 28.69
CA VAL A 489 -10.49 -5.89 28.20
C VAL A 489 -9.99 -7.07 27.42
N LEU A 490 -10.39 -8.27 27.78
CA LEU A 490 -10.23 -9.49 27.01
C LEU A 490 -11.50 -9.74 26.21
N ASN A 491 -11.43 -9.53 24.92
CA ASN A 491 -12.52 -9.74 23.96
C ASN A 491 -12.47 -11.13 23.35
N LYS A 492 -13.49 -11.52 22.61
CA LYS A 492 -13.67 -12.83 21.96
C LYS A 492 -13.72 -14.01 22.95
N CYS A 493 -14.21 -13.77 24.15
CA CYS A 493 -14.34 -14.82 25.17
C CYS A 493 -15.33 -15.92 24.77
N ASP A 494 -16.20 -15.67 23.77
CA ASP A 494 -17.09 -16.67 23.15
C ASP A 494 -16.35 -17.76 22.37
N LEU A 495 -15.11 -17.49 21.94
CA LEU A 495 -14.25 -18.45 21.21
C LEU A 495 -13.40 -19.32 22.15
N VAL A 496 -13.35 -19.00 23.44
CA VAL A 496 -12.59 -19.79 24.43
C VAL A 496 -13.41 -21.02 24.81
N PRO A 497 -12.88 -22.24 24.64
CA PRO A 497 -13.58 -23.46 25.04
C PRO A 497 -13.93 -23.45 26.53
N ALA A 498 -15.10 -23.99 26.91
CA ALA A 498 -15.60 -23.97 28.28
C ALA A 498 -14.72 -24.76 29.29
N ASP A 499 -13.85 -25.62 28.80
CA ASP A 499 -12.88 -26.41 29.54
C ASP A 499 -11.48 -25.76 29.66
N GLN A 500 -11.28 -24.63 29.01
CA GLN A 500 -10.06 -23.83 29.11
C GLN A 500 -10.30 -22.61 29.99
N GLU A 501 -9.46 -22.40 30.97
CA GLU A 501 -9.42 -21.13 31.69
C GLU A 501 -8.92 -20.03 30.73
N ILE A 502 -9.65 -18.91 30.68
CA ILE A 502 -9.16 -17.69 30.03
C ILE A 502 -7.86 -17.35 30.72
N LEU A 503 -6.78 -17.29 29.95
CA LEU A 503 -5.44 -17.07 30.49
C LEU A 503 -5.45 -15.86 31.45
N PRO A 504 -4.96 -15.99 32.71
CA PRO A 504 -4.91 -14.89 33.68
C PRO A 504 -3.78 -13.92 33.30
N ILE A 505 -3.84 -13.38 32.07
CA ILE A 505 -2.78 -12.58 31.47
C ILE A 505 -2.73 -11.19 32.11
N MET A 506 -3.90 -10.72 32.59
CA MET A 506 -4.06 -9.39 33.19
C MET A 506 -4.98 -9.46 34.39
N PRO A 507 -4.42 -9.34 35.63
CA PRO A 507 -5.25 -9.26 36.82
C PRO A 507 -6.19 -8.06 36.75
N GLY A 508 -7.51 -8.32 36.76
CA GLY A 508 -8.53 -7.27 36.76
C GLY A 508 -9.09 -6.91 35.37
N ALA A 509 -8.63 -7.55 34.30
CA ALA A 509 -9.22 -7.36 32.96
C ALA A 509 -10.67 -7.82 32.90
N LEU A 510 -11.48 -7.08 32.15
CA LEU A 510 -12.88 -7.41 31.92
C LEU A 510 -12.99 -8.41 30.75
N HIS A 511 -13.72 -9.48 30.97
CA HIS A 511 -13.99 -10.49 29.95
C HIS A 511 -15.27 -10.13 29.20
N ILE A 512 -15.19 -9.98 27.88
CA ILE A 512 -16.32 -9.63 27.02
C ILE A 512 -16.34 -10.44 25.72
N SER A 513 -17.47 -10.40 25.06
CA SER A 513 -17.59 -10.76 23.65
C SER A 513 -18.31 -9.63 22.90
N ALA A 514 -17.59 -8.92 22.08
CA ALA A 514 -18.16 -7.89 21.21
C ALA A 514 -19.15 -8.49 20.19
N GLN A 515 -18.95 -9.76 19.80
CA GLN A 515 -19.83 -10.45 18.85
C GLN A 515 -21.20 -10.79 19.46
N THR A 516 -21.24 -11.26 20.70
CA THR A 516 -22.45 -11.70 21.37
C THR A 516 -23.08 -10.65 22.29
N GLY A 517 -22.36 -9.57 22.59
CA GLY A 517 -22.75 -8.55 23.55
C GLY A 517 -22.48 -8.92 25.03
N ALA A 518 -21.94 -10.11 25.28
CA ALA A 518 -21.70 -10.56 26.66
C ALA A 518 -20.65 -9.67 27.35
N GLY A 519 -20.94 -9.20 28.56
CA GLY A 519 -20.05 -8.39 29.39
C GLY A 519 -19.98 -6.90 29.03
N ILE A 520 -20.71 -6.43 28.00
CA ILE A 520 -20.74 -5.01 27.59
C ILE A 520 -21.29 -4.12 28.71
N ASP A 521 -22.35 -4.55 29.41
CA ASP A 521 -22.90 -3.78 30.52
C ASP A 521 -21.87 -3.56 31.65
N ARG A 522 -21.03 -4.58 31.93
CA ARG A 522 -19.93 -4.47 32.90
C ARG A 522 -18.87 -3.51 32.46
N LEU A 523 -18.54 -3.50 31.15
CA LEU A 523 -17.60 -2.55 30.56
C LEU A 523 -18.12 -1.12 30.67
N LEU A 524 -19.38 -0.86 30.31
CA LEU A 524 -20.00 0.46 30.42
C LEU A 524 -20.06 0.95 31.88
N ALA A 525 -20.36 0.06 32.83
CA ALA A 525 -20.34 0.37 34.26
C ALA A 525 -18.91 0.70 34.75
N ALA A 526 -17.90 -0.01 34.25
CA ALA A 526 -16.50 0.28 34.58
C ALA A 526 -16.03 1.63 33.99
N ILE A 527 -16.39 1.92 32.73
CA ILE A 527 -16.13 3.22 32.11
C ILE A 527 -16.78 4.35 32.92
N ALA A 528 -18.07 4.22 33.26
CA ALA A 528 -18.77 5.19 34.09
C ALA A 528 -18.06 5.43 35.43
N LYS A 529 -17.61 4.36 36.08
CA LYS A 529 -16.88 4.45 37.35
C LYS A 529 -15.54 5.18 37.22
N GLU A 530 -14.76 4.89 36.18
CA GLU A 530 -13.47 5.55 35.96
C GLU A 530 -13.63 7.03 35.61
N LEU A 531 -14.57 7.37 34.75
CA LEU A 531 -14.85 8.77 34.37
C LEU A 531 -15.32 9.59 35.58
N ARG A 532 -16.08 8.98 36.50
CA ARG A 532 -16.52 9.65 37.74
C ARG A 532 -15.38 9.95 38.72
N LYS A 533 -14.29 9.18 38.71
CA LYS A 533 -13.13 9.50 39.55
C LYS A 533 -12.53 10.87 39.24
N ALA A 534 -12.71 11.36 38.04
CA ALA A 534 -12.30 12.70 37.61
C ALA A 534 -13.36 13.79 37.91
N GLU A 535 -14.52 13.41 38.46
CA GLU A 535 -15.57 14.36 38.84
C GLU A 535 -15.48 14.70 40.32
N GLN A 536 -15.77 15.93 40.68
CA GLN A 536 -15.86 16.43 42.05
C GLN A 536 -17.30 16.83 42.35
N GLU A 537 -17.85 16.32 43.45
CA GLU A 537 -19.11 16.78 43.96
C GLU A 537 -18.96 18.17 44.58
N MET A 538 -19.88 19.06 44.23
CA MET A 538 -19.88 20.43 44.72
C MET A 538 -21.32 20.85 45.03
N THR A 539 -21.54 21.39 46.23
CA THR A 539 -22.82 21.93 46.61
C THR A 539 -22.73 23.47 46.68
N LEU A 540 -23.64 24.11 45.95
CA LEU A 540 -23.71 25.57 45.90
C LEU A 540 -25.11 26.04 46.37
N LEU A 541 -25.15 27.10 47.16
CA LEU A 541 -26.38 27.84 47.45
C LEU A 541 -26.46 29.06 46.53
N VAL A 542 -27.25 28.95 45.47
CA VAL A 542 -27.42 29.97 44.43
C VAL A 542 -28.54 30.91 44.75
N PRO A 543 -28.30 32.21 45.04
CA PRO A 543 -29.36 33.16 45.30
C PRO A 543 -30.30 33.31 44.09
N PHE A 544 -31.59 33.51 44.32
CA PHE A 544 -32.62 33.65 43.29
C PHE A 544 -32.30 34.73 42.24
N ALA A 545 -31.61 35.81 42.67
CA ALA A 545 -31.15 36.86 41.77
C ALA A 545 -30.09 36.41 40.74
N GLN A 546 -29.43 35.28 40.95
CA GLN A 546 -28.35 34.74 40.14
C GLN A 546 -28.67 33.38 39.51
N TYR A 547 -29.94 33.14 39.17
CA TYR A 547 -30.41 31.87 38.60
C TYR A 547 -29.64 31.42 37.35
N GLY A 548 -28.98 32.35 36.64
CA GLY A 548 -28.08 32.05 35.52
C GLY A 548 -26.93 31.10 35.86
N VAL A 549 -26.49 31.08 37.13
CA VAL A 549 -25.44 30.14 37.63
C VAL A 549 -25.92 28.72 37.55
N ILE A 550 -27.19 28.42 37.83
CA ILE A 550 -27.75 27.07 37.73
C ILE A 550 -27.71 26.57 36.30
N ASN A 551 -27.97 27.43 35.31
CA ASN A 551 -27.86 27.08 33.91
C ASN A 551 -26.41 26.82 33.51
N GLU A 552 -25.44 27.56 34.05
CA GLU A 552 -24.00 27.31 33.85
C GLU A 552 -23.59 25.97 34.48
N LEU A 553 -24.06 25.64 35.68
CA LEU A 553 -23.83 24.36 36.34
C LEU A 553 -24.40 23.18 35.52
N ARG A 554 -25.62 23.30 34.99
CA ARG A 554 -26.25 22.30 34.13
C ARG A 554 -25.50 22.10 32.81
N GLN A 555 -24.85 23.15 32.30
CA GLN A 555 -24.04 23.06 31.07
C GLN A 555 -22.67 22.42 31.31
N LYS A 556 -22.09 22.62 32.50
CA LYS A 556 -20.73 22.19 32.83
C LYS A 556 -20.65 20.87 33.59
N GLY A 557 -21.78 20.38 34.13
CA GLY A 557 -21.82 19.19 34.94
C GLY A 557 -23.21 18.62 35.09
N ARG A 558 -23.31 17.55 35.87
CA ARG A 558 -24.56 16.82 36.13
C ARG A 558 -25.12 17.28 37.47
N VAL A 559 -26.32 17.89 37.47
CA VAL A 559 -27.01 18.28 38.68
C VAL A 559 -27.61 17.04 39.33
N LEU A 560 -27.28 16.78 40.60
CA LEU A 560 -27.78 15.64 41.40
C LEU A 560 -29.08 15.99 42.12
N SER A 561 -29.14 17.19 42.74
CA SER A 561 -30.35 17.68 43.40
C SER A 561 -30.44 19.20 43.29
N GLU A 562 -31.68 19.70 43.29
CA GLU A 562 -32.04 21.12 43.38
C GLU A 562 -33.11 21.27 44.47
N ASP A 563 -32.74 21.87 45.59
CA ASP A 563 -33.62 22.11 46.73
C ASP A 563 -33.81 23.61 46.95
N TYR A 564 -35.05 24.06 47.03
CA TYR A 564 -35.38 25.46 47.22
C TYR A 564 -35.37 25.81 48.72
N GLU A 565 -34.53 26.76 49.07
CA GLU A 565 -34.41 27.32 50.43
C GLU A 565 -34.85 28.79 50.47
N ASP A 566 -35.07 29.33 51.67
CA ASP A 566 -35.55 30.71 51.85
C ASP A 566 -34.60 31.76 51.21
N THR A 567 -33.31 31.50 51.07
CA THR A 567 -32.29 32.42 50.59
C THR A 567 -31.83 32.15 49.15
N GLY A 568 -32.21 31.03 48.56
CA GLY A 568 -31.79 30.63 47.22
C GLY A 568 -32.12 29.18 46.91
N THR A 569 -31.51 28.65 45.84
CA THR A 569 -31.60 27.24 45.46
C THR A 569 -30.30 26.53 45.82
N ARG A 570 -30.39 25.51 46.65
CA ARG A 570 -29.26 24.62 46.90
C ARG A 570 -29.14 23.65 45.73
N VAL A 571 -27.98 23.65 45.04
CA VAL A 571 -27.70 22.80 43.90
C VAL A 571 -26.50 21.93 44.23
N THR A 572 -26.71 20.62 44.22
CA THR A 572 -25.60 19.64 44.29
C THR A 572 -25.32 19.17 42.87
N VAL A 573 -24.07 19.36 42.44
CA VAL A 573 -23.63 19.09 41.09
C VAL A 573 -22.32 18.30 41.08
N MET A 574 -22.22 17.33 40.18
CA MET A 574 -20.94 16.67 39.84
C MET A 574 -20.31 17.44 38.68
N LEU A 575 -19.09 17.89 38.86
CA LEU A 575 -18.32 18.67 37.90
C LEU A 575 -16.98 18.01 37.61
N PRO A 576 -16.50 17.99 36.35
CA PRO A 576 -15.11 17.69 36.03
C PRO A 576 -14.17 18.58 36.88
N GLN A 577 -13.03 18.04 37.31
CA GLN A 577 -12.13 18.73 38.23
C GLN A 577 -11.70 20.12 37.77
N ASP A 578 -11.48 20.31 36.47
CA ASP A 578 -11.17 21.59 35.86
C ASP A 578 -12.35 22.59 35.91
N ALA A 579 -13.57 22.08 35.66
CA ALA A 579 -14.78 22.89 35.76
C ALA A 579 -15.09 23.24 37.21
N ALA A 580 -14.89 22.31 38.14
CA ALA A 580 -15.03 22.53 39.57
C ALA A 580 -14.07 23.65 40.06
N GLY A 581 -12.81 23.63 39.62
CA GLY A 581 -11.84 24.69 39.90
C GLY A 581 -12.27 26.05 39.36
N GLN A 582 -12.82 26.14 38.14
CA GLN A 582 -13.34 27.38 37.55
C GLN A 582 -14.58 27.91 38.30
N ILE A 583 -15.49 27.03 38.65
CA ILE A 583 -16.69 27.36 39.45
C ILE A 583 -16.30 27.84 40.85
N ALA A 584 -15.35 27.15 41.49
CA ALA A 584 -14.84 27.54 42.80
C ALA A 584 -14.16 28.92 42.77
N ALA A 585 -13.38 29.20 41.73
CA ALA A 585 -12.73 30.51 41.59
C ALA A 585 -13.74 31.66 41.32
N ARG A 586 -14.86 31.37 40.65
CA ARG A 586 -15.83 32.39 40.23
C ARG A 586 -16.97 32.56 41.24
N TYR A 587 -17.37 31.51 41.91
CA TYR A 587 -18.54 31.45 42.79
C TYR A 587 -18.20 30.87 44.17
N GLY A 588 -16.95 31.02 44.64
CA GLY A 588 -16.48 30.45 45.91
C GLY A 588 -17.36 30.82 47.10
N ASP A 589 -17.91 32.05 47.11
CA ASP A 589 -18.81 32.52 48.17
C ASP A 589 -20.16 31.79 48.24
N MET A 590 -20.53 31.02 47.22
CA MET A 590 -21.79 30.24 47.14
C MET A 590 -21.59 28.75 47.49
N ILE A 591 -20.33 28.32 47.61
CA ILE A 591 -20.00 26.91 47.91
C ILE A 591 -20.31 26.63 49.38
N GLN A 592 -21.08 25.58 49.62
CA GLN A 592 -21.36 25.03 50.93
C GLN A 592 -20.40 23.83 51.16
N ALA A 593 -19.74 23.80 52.31
CA ALA A 593 -18.82 22.74 52.69
C ALA A 593 -19.54 21.43 52.96
#